data_70939c4ab211196cd7c29bfe2f32b1cf
#
_entry.id   70939c4ab211196cd7c29bfe2f32b1cf
#
_cell.length_a   1.000
_cell.length_b   1.000
_cell.length_c   1.000
_cell.angle_alpha   90.00
_cell.angle_beta   90.00
_cell.angle_gamma   90.00
#
_symmetry.space_group_name_H-M   'P 1'
#
loop_
_entity.id
_entity.type
_entity.pdbx_description
1 polymer ?
#
loop_
_entity_poly.entity_id
_entity_poly.type
_entity_poly.pdbx_seq_one_letter_code
_entity_poly.pdbx_strand_id
1 'polypeptide(L)'
;HTWLRRQRQMCIRDRFSVRAIMKEMNNIPFPKDKKNKVDYMWRDIERRAEGYGFFAKTPVPYPLTEFDLANRLAILGMKEGWGIDYVRLTYKRWFQEGKEPATEPNISEICAELKIDKDSVISKANEDDIGKEYESNTNSARDHKIFGSPSFIVGSEIFWGDDRMEDAITWSKKNG
;
A
#
# COMPACT_ATOMS: atom_id res chain seq x y z
N HIS A 1 26.52 -8.05 8.71
CA HIS A 1 25.75 -6.98 9.38
C HIS A 1 25.58 -5.70 8.54
N THR A 2 26.52 -5.36 7.64
CA THR A 2 26.48 -4.16 6.80
C THR A 2 25.43 -4.28 5.68
N TRP A 3 25.23 -5.48 5.15
CA TRP A 3 24.25 -5.75 4.09
C TRP A 3 22.79 -5.60 4.58
N LEU A 4 22.50 -6.09 5.79
CA LEU A 4 21.19 -5.93 6.44
C LEU A 4 20.88 -4.47 6.80
N ARG A 5 21.90 -3.65 7.14
CA ARG A 5 21.73 -2.21 7.34
C ARG A 5 21.44 -1.46 6.03
N ARG A 6 22.11 -1.82 4.94
CA ARG A 6 21.84 -1.24 3.61
C ARG A 6 20.43 -1.60 3.11
N GLN A 7 19.96 -2.84 3.32
CA GLN A 7 18.58 -3.21 3.01
C GLN A 7 17.56 -2.45 3.87
N ARG A 8 17.86 -2.13 5.13
CA ARG A 8 16.99 -1.31 5.98
C ARG A 8 16.91 0.15 5.51
N GLN A 9 17.97 0.69 4.94
CA GLN A 9 17.98 2.05 4.37
C GLN A 9 17.31 2.14 2.99
N MET A 10 17.24 1.04 2.23
CA MET A 10 16.63 1.00 0.89
C MET A 10 15.11 0.78 0.90
N CYS A 11 14.51 0.45 2.02
CA CYS A 11 13.07 0.20 2.11
C CYS A 11 12.38 1.24 3.01
N ILE A 12 12.42 2.51 2.62
CA ILE A 12 11.45 3.47 3.11
C ILE A 12 10.12 3.08 2.49
N ARG A 13 9.18 2.65 3.31
CA ARG A 13 7.83 2.26 2.88
C ARG A 13 6.86 3.38 3.19
N ASP A 14 6.86 4.38 2.35
CA ASP A 14 5.96 5.50 2.52
C ASP A 14 4.52 5.10 2.19
N ARG A 15 3.61 5.58 3.00
CA ARG A 15 2.17 5.50 2.78
C ARG A 15 1.71 6.84 2.26
N PHE A 16 1.30 6.86 1.00
CA PHE A 16 0.88 8.08 0.30
C PHE A 16 -0.45 7.86 -0.42
N SER A 17 -1.11 8.94 -0.79
CA SER A 17 -2.36 8.86 -1.54
C SER A 17 -2.12 8.67 -3.03
N VAL A 18 -1.91 7.42 -3.45
CA VAL A 18 -1.87 7.09 -4.89
C VAL A 18 -3.18 7.49 -5.58
N ARG A 19 -4.31 7.44 -4.85
CA ARG A 19 -5.63 7.87 -5.36
C ARG A 19 -5.65 9.35 -5.73
N ALA A 20 -5.05 10.23 -4.92
CA ALA A 20 -4.96 11.66 -5.22
C ALA A 20 -4.17 11.88 -6.52
N ILE A 21 -2.98 11.29 -6.62
CA ILE A 21 -2.12 11.40 -7.81
C ILE A 21 -2.84 10.86 -9.07
N MET A 22 -3.48 9.70 -8.98
CA MET A 22 -4.21 9.12 -10.11
C MET A 22 -5.41 9.96 -10.54
N LYS A 23 -6.12 10.61 -9.61
CA LYS A 23 -7.20 11.55 -9.93
C LYS A 23 -6.68 12.78 -10.69
N GLU A 24 -5.57 13.37 -10.26
CA GLU A 24 -4.91 14.50 -10.92
C GLU A 24 -4.52 14.17 -12.37
N MET A 25 -4.14 12.93 -12.62
CA MET A 25 -3.76 12.44 -13.95
C MET A 25 -4.92 11.91 -14.78
N ASN A 26 -6.17 11.98 -14.29
CA ASN A 26 -7.33 11.32 -14.91
C ASN A 26 -7.12 9.83 -15.20
N ASN A 27 -6.30 9.16 -14.38
CA ASN A 27 -5.97 7.74 -14.51
C ASN A 27 -6.60 6.92 -13.36
N ILE A 28 -7.89 6.64 -13.50
CA ILE A 28 -8.62 5.84 -12.50
C ILE A 28 -8.37 4.36 -12.77
N PRO A 29 -7.84 3.59 -11.79
CA PRO A 29 -7.72 2.14 -11.92
C PRO A 29 -9.12 1.50 -11.92
N PHE A 30 -9.25 0.39 -12.63
CA PHE A 30 -10.51 -0.35 -12.78
C PHE A 30 -11.69 0.50 -13.32
N PRO A 31 -11.53 1.18 -14.47
CA PRO A 31 -12.57 2.01 -15.03
C PRO A 31 -13.76 1.15 -15.48
N LYS A 32 -14.99 1.51 -15.06
CA LYS A 32 -16.20 0.72 -15.27
C LYS A 32 -16.56 0.50 -16.75
N ASP A 33 -16.17 1.44 -17.61
CA ASP A 33 -16.40 1.42 -19.07
C ASP A 33 -15.45 0.48 -19.83
N LYS A 34 -14.40 -0.01 -19.19
CA LYS A 34 -13.36 -0.87 -19.82
C LYS A 34 -13.37 -2.29 -19.25
N LYS A 35 -14.52 -2.95 -19.37
CA LYS A 35 -14.76 -4.27 -18.75
C LYS A 35 -13.63 -5.28 -19.03
N ASN A 36 -13.24 -5.49 -20.29
CA ASN A 36 -12.21 -6.46 -20.62
C ASN A 36 -10.86 -6.16 -19.97
N LYS A 37 -10.49 -4.87 -19.85
CA LYS A 37 -9.27 -4.45 -19.15
C LYS A 37 -9.37 -4.74 -17.65
N VAL A 38 -10.52 -4.48 -17.06
CA VAL A 38 -10.77 -4.71 -15.63
C VAL A 38 -10.74 -6.19 -15.29
N ASP A 39 -11.41 -7.01 -16.11
CA ASP A 39 -11.40 -8.48 -15.96
C ASP A 39 -9.97 -9.05 -16.07
N TYR A 40 -9.19 -8.55 -17.03
CA TYR A 40 -7.77 -8.92 -17.14
C TYR A 40 -6.97 -8.52 -15.89
N MET A 41 -7.14 -7.28 -15.40
CA MET A 41 -6.42 -6.80 -14.24
C MET A 41 -6.70 -7.65 -12.99
N TRP A 42 -7.96 -8.02 -12.74
CA TRP A 42 -8.32 -8.89 -11.62
C TRP A 42 -7.68 -10.26 -11.78
N ARG A 43 -7.77 -10.87 -12.98
CA ARG A 43 -7.15 -12.18 -13.21
C ARG A 43 -5.62 -12.13 -13.11
N ASP A 44 -5.01 -11.02 -13.51
CA ASP A 44 -3.57 -10.85 -13.41
C ASP A 44 -3.10 -10.73 -11.96
N ILE A 45 -3.85 -10.03 -11.10
CA ILE A 45 -3.60 -9.99 -9.66
C ILE A 45 -3.62 -11.41 -9.06
N GLU A 46 -4.59 -12.25 -9.41
CA GLU A 46 -4.63 -13.65 -8.96
C GLU A 46 -3.40 -14.43 -9.40
N ARG A 47 -3.05 -14.38 -10.69
CA ARG A 47 -1.87 -15.09 -11.22
C ARG A 47 -0.57 -14.64 -10.54
N ARG A 48 -0.43 -13.33 -10.31
CA ARG A 48 0.74 -12.79 -9.60
C ARG A 48 0.78 -13.26 -8.16
N ALA A 49 -0.35 -13.24 -7.46
CA ALA A 49 -0.46 -13.76 -6.09
C ALA A 49 -0.10 -15.25 -6.03
N GLU A 50 -0.66 -16.07 -6.94
CA GLU A 50 -0.33 -17.50 -7.08
C GLU A 50 1.18 -17.72 -7.29
N GLY A 51 1.81 -16.91 -8.14
CA GLY A 51 3.26 -16.97 -8.41
C GLY A 51 4.12 -16.69 -7.17
N TYR A 52 3.62 -15.90 -6.22
CA TYR A 52 4.26 -15.63 -4.92
C TYR A 52 3.82 -16.58 -3.81
N GLY A 53 3.01 -17.59 -4.10
CA GLY A 53 2.50 -18.55 -3.11
C GLY A 53 1.36 -18.00 -2.24
N PHE A 54 0.68 -16.95 -2.69
CA PHE A 54 -0.49 -16.38 -2.01
C PHE A 54 -1.78 -16.71 -2.76
N PHE A 55 -2.86 -16.82 -2.01
CA PHE A 55 -4.20 -16.91 -2.57
C PHE A 55 -4.85 -15.51 -2.59
N ALA A 56 -5.42 -15.13 -3.73
CA ALA A 56 -6.24 -13.94 -3.85
C ALA A 56 -7.57 -14.30 -4.50
N LYS A 57 -8.67 -13.86 -3.91
CA LYS A 57 -10.03 -14.02 -4.43
C LYS A 57 -10.51 -12.68 -4.96
N THR A 58 -10.60 -12.55 -6.27
CA THR A 58 -11.02 -11.31 -6.94
C THR A 58 -12.40 -11.48 -7.62
N PRO A 59 -13.12 -10.39 -7.90
CA PRO A 59 -12.79 -9.01 -7.51
C PRO A 59 -12.95 -8.79 -6.01
N VAL A 60 -12.11 -7.90 -5.47
CA VAL A 60 -12.22 -7.44 -4.08
C VAL A 60 -13.07 -6.16 -4.00
N PRO A 61 -13.56 -5.76 -2.80
CA PRO A 61 -14.19 -4.44 -2.62
C PRO A 61 -13.29 -3.32 -3.16
N TYR A 62 -13.80 -2.59 -4.15
CA TYR A 62 -13.11 -1.47 -4.78
C TYR A 62 -14.13 -0.58 -5.52
N PRO A 63 -14.04 0.76 -5.47
CA PRO A 63 -13.09 1.56 -4.73
C PRO A 63 -13.31 1.49 -3.21
N LEU A 64 -12.24 1.67 -2.42
CA LEU A 64 -12.34 1.65 -0.96
C LEU A 64 -13.03 2.92 -0.45
N THR A 65 -13.92 2.79 0.53
CA THR A 65 -14.57 3.91 1.21
C THR A 65 -13.59 4.62 2.14
N GLU A 66 -12.90 3.87 3.00
CA GLU A 66 -11.97 4.38 4.02
C GLU A 66 -10.50 4.30 3.58
N PHE A 67 -10.23 4.67 2.30
CA PHE A 67 -8.88 4.60 1.73
C PHE A 67 -7.84 5.41 2.51
N ASP A 68 -8.20 6.64 2.90
CA ASP A 68 -7.27 7.53 3.57
C ASP A 68 -7.05 7.09 5.03
N LEU A 69 -8.10 6.64 5.72
CA LEU A 69 -7.97 6.08 7.07
C LEU A 69 -7.07 4.83 7.07
N ALA A 70 -7.25 3.93 6.10
CA ALA A 70 -6.40 2.73 5.98
C ALA A 70 -4.90 3.08 5.87
N ASN A 71 -4.56 4.13 5.11
CA ASN A 71 -3.18 4.59 4.98
C ASN A 71 -2.67 5.32 6.22
N ARG A 72 -3.49 6.15 6.86
CA ARG A 72 -3.15 6.85 8.12
C ARG A 72 -2.91 5.86 9.27
N LEU A 73 -3.72 4.81 9.38
CA LEU A 73 -3.51 3.72 10.33
C LEU A 73 -2.17 3.00 10.07
N ALA A 74 -1.80 2.80 8.81
CA ALA A 74 -0.51 2.21 8.48
C ALA A 74 0.66 3.15 8.87
N ILE A 75 0.54 4.47 8.68
CA ILE A 75 1.55 5.46 9.13
C ILE A 75 1.69 5.39 10.66
N LEU A 76 0.58 5.50 11.39
CA LEU A 76 0.56 5.39 12.84
C LEU A 76 1.21 4.09 13.30
N GLY A 77 0.81 2.98 12.69
CA GLY A 77 1.36 1.67 13.01
C GLY A 77 2.87 1.55 12.79
N MET A 78 3.41 2.20 11.75
CA MET A 78 4.87 2.24 11.56
C MET A 78 5.58 2.99 12.68
N LYS A 79 4.99 4.05 13.22
CA LYS A 79 5.52 4.80 14.37
C LYS A 79 5.41 3.98 15.67
N GLU A 80 4.32 3.28 15.87
CA GLU A 80 4.05 2.52 17.10
C GLU A 80 4.56 1.05 17.05
N GLY A 81 5.10 0.60 15.91
CA GLY A 81 5.76 -0.71 15.76
C GLY A 81 4.87 -1.86 15.29
N TRP A 82 3.58 -1.65 15.10
CA TRP A 82 2.63 -2.69 14.63
C TRP A 82 2.25 -2.55 13.14
N GLY A 83 2.79 -1.56 12.42
CA GLY A 83 2.35 -1.22 11.07
C GLY A 83 2.59 -2.31 10.03
N ILE A 84 3.66 -3.08 10.11
CA ILE A 84 3.92 -4.19 9.16
C ILE A 84 2.85 -5.26 9.29
N ASP A 85 2.50 -5.63 10.53
CA ASP A 85 1.50 -6.66 10.78
C ASP A 85 0.09 -6.15 10.41
N TYR A 86 -0.22 -4.89 10.70
CA TYR A 86 -1.45 -4.23 10.24
C TYR A 86 -1.60 -4.33 8.71
N VAL A 87 -0.57 -3.97 7.95
CA VAL A 87 -0.61 -4.04 6.49
C VAL A 87 -0.82 -5.47 6.00
N ARG A 88 -0.09 -6.44 6.58
CA ARG A 88 -0.24 -7.86 6.22
C ARG A 88 -1.65 -8.37 6.47
N LEU A 89 -2.20 -8.11 7.66
CA LEU A 89 -3.54 -8.54 8.04
C LEU A 89 -4.60 -7.86 7.17
N THR A 90 -4.45 -6.55 6.91
CA THR A 90 -5.36 -5.79 6.06
C THR A 90 -5.43 -6.39 4.65
N TYR A 91 -4.29 -6.62 4.00
CA TYR A 91 -4.25 -7.21 2.65
C TYR A 91 -4.76 -8.65 2.63
N LYS A 92 -4.41 -9.48 3.63
CA LYS A 92 -4.92 -10.83 3.76
C LYS A 92 -6.45 -10.83 3.82
N ARG A 93 -7.04 -10.05 4.72
CA ARG A 93 -8.49 -9.98 4.88
C ARG A 93 -9.18 -9.39 3.66
N TRP A 94 -8.57 -8.40 3.04
CA TRP A 94 -9.11 -7.79 1.82
C TRP A 94 -9.13 -8.77 0.66
N PHE A 95 -7.97 -9.38 0.33
CA PHE A 95 -7.84 -10.23 -0.86
C PHE A 95 -8.26 -11.68 -0.66
N GLN A 96 -8.27 -12.20 0.55
CA GLN A 96 -8.66 -13.59 0.80
C GLN A 96 -10.08 -13.72 1.35
N GLU A 97 -10.54 -12.74 2.14
CA GLU A 97 -11.82 -12.78 2.83
C GLU A 97 -12.83 -11.78 2.26
N GLY A 98 -12.43 -10.89 1.36
CA GLY A 98 -13.29 -9.86 0.77
C GLY A 98 -13.71 -8.77 1.75
N LYS A 99 -12.96 -8.56 2.85
CA LYS A 99 -13.24 -7.55 3.87
C LYS A 99 -12.54 -6.24 3.54
N GLU A 100 -13.31 -5.19 3.38
CA GLU A 100 -12.77 -3.89 2.99
C GLU A 100 -11.82 -3.30 4.07
N PRO A 101 -10.64 -2.77 3.68
CA PRO A 101 -9.71 -2.12 4.60
C PRO A 101 -10.33 -0.96 5.38
N ALA A 102 -9.97 -0.86 6.68
CA ALA A 102 -10.38 0.20 7.61
C ALA A 102 -11.91 0.32 7.82
N THR A 103 -12.69 -0.68 7.39
CA THR A 103 -14.14 -0.77 7.67
C THR A 103 -14.43 -1.97 8.57
N GLU A 104 -15.64 -2.02 9.12
CA GLU A 104 -16.11 -3.20 9.86
C GLU A 104 -16.42 -4.37 8.91
N PRO A 105 -16.19 -5.62 9.29
CA PRO A 105 -15.56 -6.04 10.55
C PRO A 105 -14.01 -6.06 10.51
N ASN A 106 -13.40 -5.72 9.37
CA ASN A 106 -11.96 -5.87 9.13
C ASN A 106 -11.11 -5.14 10.20
N ILE A 107 -11.44 -3.87 10.47
CA ILE A 107 -10.67 -3.07 11.43
C ILE A 107 -10.77 -3.61 12.86
N SER A 108 -11.96 -4.01 13.31
CA SER A 108 -12.15 -4.59 14.65
C SER A 108 -11.37 -5.89 14.81
N GLU A 109 -11.42 -6.76 13.82
CA GLU A 109 -10.71 -8.04 13.85
C GLU A 109 -9.19 -7.86 13.84
N ILE A 110 -8.66 -6.90 13.07
CA ILE A 110 -7.22 -6.60 13.04
C ILE A 110 -6.78 -6.01 14.38
N CYS A 111 -7.52 -5.05 14.94
CA CYS A 111 -7.18 -4.47 16.23
C CYS A 111 -7.17 -5.51 17.36
N ALA A 112 -8.15 -6.44 17.35
CA ALA A 112 -8.18 -7.53 18.31
C ALA A 112 -6.97 -8.47 18.17
N GLU A 113 -6.58 -8.84 16.93
CA GLU A 113 -5.43 -9.71 16.67
C GLU A 113 -4.10 -9.03 17.06
N LEU A 114 -3.96 -7.73 16.82
CA LEU A 114 -2.80 -6.93 17.21
C LEU A 114 -2.81 -6.53 18.68
N LYS A 115 -3.90 -6.78 19.42
CA LYS A 115 -4.10 -6.38 20.82
C LYS A 115 -3.96 -4.86 21.03
N ILE A 116 -4.50 -4.08 20.11
CA ILE A 116 -4.55 -2.63 20.17
C ILE A 116 -6.00 -2.14 20.30
N ASP A 117 -6.18 -1.01 20.94
CA ASP A 117 -7.52 -0.41 21.12
C ASP A 117 -7.97 0.30 19.84
N LYS A 118 -9.06 -0.18 19.24
CA LYS A 118 -9.57 0.31 17.97
C LYS A 118 -9.92 1.79 18.00
N ASP A 119 -10.64 2.23 19.01
CA ASP A 119 -11.15 3.61 19.06
C ASP A 119 -9.99 4.59 19.28
N SER A 120 -9.02 4.18 20.09
CA SER A 120 -7.80 4.94 20.31
C SER A 120 -6.97 5.09 19.03
N VAL A 121 -6.72 4.00 18.29
CA VAL A 121 -5.89 4.08 17.07
C VAL A 121 -6.60 4.82 15.94
N ILE A 122 -7.93 4.75 15.82
CA ILE A 122 -8.71 5.54 14.86
C ILE A 122 -8.62 7.03 15.23
N SER A 123 -8.80 7.37 16.51
CA SER A 123 -8.66 8.75 16.97
C SER A 123 -7.28 9.31 16.64
N LYS A 124 -6.22 8.61 17.01
CA LYS A 124 -4.83 9.00 16.72
C LYS A 124 -4.54 9.11 15.23
N ALA A 125 -5.04 8.18 14.41
CA ALA A 125 -4.84 8.21 12.95
C ALA A 125 -5.51 9.44 12.30
N ASN A 126 -6.48 10.05 12.97
CA ASN A 126 -7.15 11.27 12.53
C ASN A 126 -6.55 12.55 13.10
N GLU A 127 -5.51 12.46 13.92
CA GLU A 127 -4.79 13.64 14.43
C GLU A 127 -4.01 14.35 13.30
N ASP A 128 -3.79 15.64 13.50
CA ASP A 128 -3.18 16.53 12.52
C ASP A 128 -1.77 16.11 12.10
N ASP A 129 -0.98 15.57 13.01
CA ASP A 129 0.40 15.13 12.72
C ASP A 129 0.44 13.95 11.76
N ILE A 130 -0.44 12.96 11.92
CA ILE A 130 -0.59 11.83 10.98
C ILE A 130 -1.13 12.31 9.64
N GLY A 131 -2.10 13.24 9.66
CA GLY A 131 -2.61 13.86 8.44
C GLY A 131 -1.54 14.60 7.65
N LYS A 132 -0.71 15.41 8.33
CA LYS A 132 0.41 16.14 7.73
C LYS A 132 1.48 15.21 7.17
N GLU A 133 1.80 14.12 7.88
CA GLU A 133 2.75 13.13 7.37
C GLU A 133 2.23 12.43 6.12
N TYR A 134 0.95 12.05 6.09
CA TYR A 134 0.31 11.46 4.92
C TYR A 134 0.33 12.39 3.71
N GLU A 135 0.08 13.68 3.92
CA GLU A 135 0.17 14.71 2.89
C GLU A 135 1.62 14.92 2.43
N SER A 136 2.56 15.01 3.36
CA SER A 136 4.00 15.14 3.06
C SER A 136 4.50 13.96 2.22
N ASN A 137 4.13 12.73 2.57
CA ASN A 137 4.48 11.55 1.78
C ASN A 137 3.87 11.60 0.37
N THR A 138 2.65 12.11 0.25
CA THR A 138 1.98 12.27 -1.05
C THR A 138 2.67 13.33 -1.90
N ASN A 139 3.11 14.44 -1.30
CA ASN A 139 3.88 15.47 -1.99
C ASN A 139 5.26 14.96 -2.42
N SER A 140 5.95 14.22 -1.55
CA SER A 140 7.21 13.55 -1.90
C SER A 140 7.04 12.58 -3.08
N ALA A 141 5.94 11.84 -3.12
CA ALA A 141 5.64 10.96 -4.26
C ALA A 141 5.44 11.76 -5.57
N ARG A 142 4.80 12.94 -5.51
CA ARG A 142 4.66 13.86 -6.67
C ARG A 142 6.02 14.38 -7.13
N ASP A 143 6.87 14.81 -6.20
CA ASP A 143 8.21 15.33 -6.49
C ASP A 143 9.06 14.27 -7.20
N HIS A 144 8.93 13.01 -6.80
CA HIS A 144 9.56 11.86 -7.46
C HIS A 144 8.83 11.40 -8.73
N LYS A 145 7.78 12.12 -9.18
CA LYS A 145 7.00 11.80 -10.39
C LYS A 145 6.37 10.41 -10.36
N ILE A 146 6.00 9.93 -9.18
CA ILE A 146 5.29 8.64 -9.02
C ILE A 146 3.86 8.79 -9.55
N PHE A 147 3.44 7.84 -10.35
CA PHE A 147 2.12 7.82 -10.99
C PHE A 147 1.30 6.56 -10.66
N GLY A 148 1.86 5.64 -9.90
CA GLY A 148 1.19 4.38 -9.52
C GLY A 148 1.85 3.69 -8.34
N SER A 149 1.24 2.61 -7.87
CA SER A 149 1.74 1.79 -6.75
C SER A 149 1.63 0.30 -7.12
N PRO A 150 2.62 -0.53 -6.73
CA PRO A 150 3.85 -0.17 -6.05
C PRO A 150 4.84 0.57 -6.97
N SER A 151 5.63 1.48 -6.39
CA SER A 151 6.77 2.10 -7.06
C SER A 151 8.02 1.97 -6.18
N PHE A 152 9.16 1.72 -6.82
CA PHE A 152 10.46 1.63 -6.15
C PHE A 152 11.35 2.74 -6.69
N ILE A 153 12.06 3.43 -5.80
CA ILE A 153 12.97 4.53 -6.14
C ILE A 153 14.39 4.12 -5.76
N VAL A 154 15.31 4.26 -6.70
CA VAL A 154 16.74 4.03 -6.49
C VAL A 154 17.50 5.23 -7.04
N GLY A 155 17.98 6.11 -6.17
CA GLY A 155 18.52 7.40 -6.57
C GLY A 155 17.43 8.25 -7.24
N SER A 156 17.61 8.56 -8.53
CA SER A 156 16.62 9.28 -9.35
C SER A 156 15.76 8.38 -10.23
N GLU A 157 16.01 7.08 -10.22
CA GLU A 157 15.31 6.11 -11.08
C GLU A 157 14.07 5.55 -10.43
N ILE A 158 12.98 5.42 -11.21
CA ILE A 158 11.69 4.88 -10.78
C ILE A 158 11.44 3.55 -11.46
N PHE A 159 11.02 2.57 -10.67
CA PHE A 159 10.59 1.25 -11.13
C PHE A 159 9.13 1.06 -10.68
N TRP A 160 8.21 1.01 -11.64
CA TRP A 160 6.78 0.88 -11.34
C TRP A 160 6.27 -0.53 -11.66
N GLY A 161 5.63 -1.13 -10.69
CA GLY A 161 5.04 -2.46 -10.74
C GLY A 161 5.69 -3.45 -9.78
N ASP A 162 4.94 -4.45 -9.35
CA ASP A 162 5.46 -5.51 -8.49
C ASP A 162 6.53 -6.38 -9.22
N ASP A 163 6.43 -6.45 -10.54
CA ASP A 163 7.37 -7.15 -11.42
C ASP A 163 8.68 -6.38 -11.67
N ARG A 164 8.82 -5.15 -11.15
CA ARG A 164 10.01 -4.31 -11.27
C ARG A 164 10.87 -4.26 -10.01
N MET A 165 10.46 -4.92 -8.95
CA MET A 165 11.23 -4.92 -7.69
C MET A 165 12.65 -5.51 -7.87
N GLU A 166 12.78 -6.60 -8.63
CA GLU A 166 14.07 -7.24 -8.86
C GLU A 166 14.98 -6.38 -9.73
N ASP A 167 14.43 -5.67 -10.70
CA ASP A 167 15.15 -4.71 -11.53
C ASP A 167 15.68 -3.56 -10.66
N ALA A 168 14.86 -3.00 -9.77
CA ALA A 168 15.25 -1.96 -8.82
C ALA A 168 16.37 -2.44 -7.89
N ILE A 169 16.28 -3.66 -7.36
CA ILE A 169 17.34 -4.26 -6.51
C ILE A 169 18.62 -4.44 -7.31
N THR A 170 18.53 -4.90 -8.55
CA THR A 170 19.70 -5.09 -9.41
C THR A 170 20.36 -3.75 -9.75
N TRP A 171 19.55 -2.74 -10.05
CA TRP A 171 20.01 -1.39 -10.33
C TRP A 171 20.73 -0.78 -9.11
N SER A 172 20.18 -0.93 -7.93
CA SER A 172 20.78 -0.40 -6.71
C SER A 172 22.13 -1.04 -6.37
N LYS A 173 22.36 -2.30 -6.75
CA LYS A 173 23.65 -2.99 -6.55
C LYS A 173 24.73 -2.50 -7.52
N LYS A 174 24.33 -2.00 -8.69
CA LYS A 174 25.27 -1.51 -9.72
C LYS A 174 25.68 -0.04 -9.50
N ASN A 175 24.77 0.75 -8.90
CA ASN A 175 24.90 2.21 -8.85
C ASN A 175 24.86 2.76 -7.39
N GLY A 176 24.93 1.91 -6.38
CA GLY A 176 24.89 2.25 -4.95
C GLY A 176 26.20 2.02 -4.20
#